data_125ac8cace37f20a80dc02f01db69c05
#
_entry.id   125ac8cace37f20a80dc02f01db69c05
#
_cell.length_a   1.000
_cell.length_b   1.000
_cell.length_c   1.000
_cell.angle_alpha   90.00
_cell.angle_beta   90.00
_cell.angle_gamma   90.00
#
_symmetry.space_group_name_H-M   'P 1'
#
loop_
_entity.id
_entity.type
_entity.pdbx_description
1 polymer ?
#
loop_
_entity_poly.entity_id
_entity_poly.type
_entity_poly.pdbx_seq_one_letter_code
_entity_poly.pdbx_strand_id
1 'polypeptide(L)'
;MKGLRYAAAAAILACGTSAALAAEHLSASDVRQNLYDTCVIDEHEALAVGDLGRIFLTVDAAKTWDLLGAGTKRPFVSIACPDPTHIWVAGQAGDVAHSSDGAKTWQMQTSGTNRQLLQIAFANAQRGLAVGDFGTIVRTDDGGKTWTKIALPEHIKLPPDVAEVVDPGDVVLYSVTFANPDSAWIVGEFGVILTSSDGGLTWSGQDSPVESSLFGVSFTDQQHGWAVGLESTLLVTVDGGISWKKQEVQTPNGFALALYDVQVRGNYGWAVGDNGFLLNSKDAGATWQLVHVPVQMGSTWFRSVSLLPDGRGLVVGAKGLVLSTDRDQFTTMKERF
;
A
#
# COMPACT_ATOMS: atom_id res chain seq x y z
N MET A 1 59.34 46.06 6.25
CA MET A 1 58.44 45.43 7.27
C MET A 1 57.04 45.26 6.62
N LYS A 2 56.72 44.08 6.16
CA LYS A 2 55.52 43.78 5.38
C LYS A 2 54.43 43.21 6.33
N GLY A 3 53.33 43.94 6.46
CA GLY A 3 52.16 43.48 7.26
C GLY A 3 51.32 42.47 6.48
N LEU A 4 51.11 41.31 7.07
CA LEU A 4 50.21 40.27 6.59
C LEU A 4 48.75 40.64 6.97
N ARG A 5 47.87 40.75 5.96
CA ARG A 5 46.42 40.90 6.16
C ARG A 5 45.80 39.52 6.10
N TYR A 6 45.19 39.08 7.21
CA TYR A 6 44.30 37.91 7.24
C TYR A 6 42.94 38.32 6.70
N ALA A 7 42.49 37.65 5.63
CA ALA A 7 41.11 37.71 5.15
C ALA A 7 40.30 36.66 5.88
N ALA A 8 39.34 37.09 6.68
CA ALA A 8 38.32 36.20 7.27
C ALA A 8 37.26 35.87 6.21
N ALA A 9 37.17 34.61 5.81
CA ALA A 9 36.10 34.13 4.98
C ALA A 9 34.84 33.94 5.87
N ALA A 10 33.84 34.77 5.66
CA ALA A 10 32.51 34.60 6.27
C ALA A 10 31.80 33.50 5.51
N ALA A 11 31.57 32.36 6.20
CA ALA A 11 30.68 31.32 5.71
C ALA A 11 29.22 31.81 5.87
N ILE A 12 28.57 32.10 4.75
CA ILE A 12 27.15 32.38 4.70
C ILE A 12 26.43 31.02 4.84
N LEU A 13 25.92 30.73 6.04
CA LEU A 13 24.90 29.68 6.22
C LEU A 13 23.64 30.18 5.50
N ALA A 14 23.35 29.64 4.34
CA ALA A 14 22.04 29.75 3.73
C ALA A 14 21.03 28.92 4.56
N CYS A 15 20.37 29.59 5.49
CA CYS A 15 19.19 29.05 6.16
C CYS A 15 18.05 29.05 5.12
N GLY A 16 17.88 27.93 4.41
CA GLY A 16 16.75 27.72 3.55
C GLY A 16 15.49 27.62 4.36
N THR A 17 14.76 28.73 4.54
CA THR A 17 13.39 28.70 5.00
C THR A 17 12.56 28.04 3.90
N SER A 18 12.24 26.75 4.06
CA SER A 18 11.15 26.13 3.31
C SER A 18 9.87 26.84 3.75
N ALA A 19 9.36 27.72 2.90
CA ALA A 19 8.02 28.24 3.06
C ALA A 19 7.09 27.01 3.01
N ALA A 20 6.48 26.65 4.12
CA ALA A 20 5.37 25.73 4.14
C ALA A 20 4.30 26.37 3.23
N LEU A 21 4.06 25.77 2.07
CA LEU A 21 2.89 26.10 1.28
C LEU A 21 1.68 25.87 2.20
N ALA A 22 0.83 26.90 2.32
CA ALA A 22 -0.42 26.75 3.07
C ALA A 22 -1.17 25.53 2.48
N ALA A 23 -1.53 24.58 3.35
CA ALA A 23 -2.26 23.40 2.91
C ALA A 23 -3.57 23.84 2.27
N GLU A 24 -3.86 23.32 1.08
CA GLU A 24 -5.14 23.54 0.43
C GLU A 24 -6.16 22.65 1.14
N HIS A 25 -7.17 23.27 1.75
CA HIS A 25 -8.22 22.56 2.47
C HIS A 25 -9.39 22.25 1.51
N LEU A 26 -9.68 20.97 1.32
CA LEU A 26 -10.66 20.46 0.38
C LEU A 26 -11.80 19.76 1.12
N SER A 27 -13.05 19.93 0.67
CA SER A 27 -14.11 19.01 1.06
C SER A 27 -13.88 17.63 0.40
N ALA A 28 -14.43 16.56 0.95
CA ALA A 28 -14.32 15.23 0.33
C ALA A 28 -14.86 15.21 -1.12
N SER A 29 -15.86 16.05 -1.44
CA SER A 29 -16.42 16.18 -2.79
C SER A 29 -15.50 16.90 -3.77
N ASP A 30 -14.48 17.63 -3.30
CA ASP A 30 -13.55 18.38 -4.15
C ASP A 30 -12.31 17.55 -4.53
N VAL A 31 -12.07 16.44 -3.87
CA VAL A 31 -11.01 15.49 -4.25
C VAL A 31 -11.39 14.84 -5.58
N ARG A 32 -10.61 15.11 -6.64
CA ARG A 32 -10.89 14.66 -8.01
C ARG A 32 -9.87 13.66 -8.54
N GLN A 33 -8.74 13.54 -7.86
CA GLN A 33 -7.65 12.67 -8.23
C GLN A 33 -7.99 11.21 -7.93
N ASN A 34 -7.38 10.29 -8.68
CA ASN A 34 -7.38 8.90 -8.27
C ASN A 34 -6.60 8.77 -6.96
N LEU A 35 -7.15 8.01 -6.04
CA LEU A 35 -6.51 7.63 -4.79
C LEU A 35 -6.13 6.15 -4.90
N TYR A 36 -4.86 5.85 -4.62
CA TYR A 36 -4.29 4.53 -4.85
C TYR A 36 -4.10 3.73 -3.58
N ASP A 37 -3.83 4.42 -2.46
CA ASP A 37 -3.64 3.74 -1.18
C ASP A 37 -4.03 4.66 -0.03
N THR A 38 -4.35 4.07 1.14
CA THR A 38 -4.79 4.79 2.34
C THR A 38 -4.26 4.14 3.60
N CYS A 39 -4.04 4.96 4.61
CA CYS A 39 -3.63 4.55 5.94
C CYS A 39 -4.47 5.26 6.99
N VAL A 40 -5.20 4.49 7.80
CA VAL A 40 -5.99 5.00 8.93
C VAL A 40 -5.13 4.97 10.19
N ILE A 41 -4.97 6.13 10.82
CA ILE A 41 -4.21 6.30 12.06
C ILE A 41 -5.13 6.06 13.27
N ASP A 42 -6.28 6.73 13.29
CA ASP A 42 -7.32 6.58 14.31
C ASP A 42 -8.71 6.86 13.72
N GLU A 43 -9.71 7.02 14.57
CA GLU A 43 -11.11 7.27 14.16
C GLU A 43 -11.35 8.61 13.45
N HIS A 44 -10.41 9.53 13.52
CA HIS A 44 -10.50 10.88 12.94
C HIS A 44 -9.41 11.13 11.91
N GLU A 45 -8.23 10.54 12.11
CA GLU A 45 -7.04 10.80 11.31
C GLU A 45 -6.73 9.67 10.34
N ALA A 46 -6.57 10.04 9.07
CA ALA A 46 -6.14 9.14 8.00
C ALA A 46 -5.40 9.89 6.90
N LEU A 47 -4.62 9.14 6.12
CA LEU A 47 -3.96 9.65 4.93
C LEU A 47 -4.38 8.85 3.70
N ALA A 48 -4.32 9.50 2.54
CA ALA A 48 -4.44 8.86 1.24
C ALA A 48 -3.40 9.42 0.27
N VAL A 49 -2.96 8.61 -0.68
CA VAL A 49 -2.01 9.01 -1.72
C VAL A 49 -2.60 8.80 -3.11
N GLY A 50 -2.15 9.60 -4.08
CA GLY A 50 -2.72 9.55 -5.41
C GLY A 50 -1.90 10.25 -6.49
N ASP A 51 -2.60 10.66 -7.54
CA ASP A 51 -2.03 11.33 -8.69
C ASP A 51 -1.23 12.59 -8.32
N LEU A 52 -0.28 12.95 -9.17
CA LEU A 52 0.49 14.19 -9.10
C LEU A 52 1.35 14.37 -7.84
N GLY A 53 1.74 13.26 -7.18
CA GLY A 53 2.54 13.30 -5.95
C GLY A 53 1.79 13.89 -4.76
N ARG A 54 0.46 13.82 -4.79
CA ARG A 54 -0.41 14.37 -3.76
C ARG A 54 -0.57 13.40 -2.61
N ILE A 55 -0.52 13.96 -1.41
CA ILE A 55 -0.80 13.30 -0.16
C ILE A 55 -1.96 14.05 0.48
N PHE A 56 -2.99 13.35 0.88
CA PHE A 56 -4.18 13.90 1.50
C PHE A 56 -4.20 13.48 2.96
N LEU A 57 -4.38 14.43 3.88
CA LEU A 57 -4.53 14.21 5.31
C LEU A 57 -5.93 14.66 5.74
N THR A 58 -6.64 13.81 6.45
CA THR A 58 -7.87 14.18 7.16
C THR A 58 -7.67 14.04 8.67
N VAL A 59 -8.33 14.91 9.43
CA VAL A 59 -8.37 14.88 10.91
C VAL A 59 -9.82 14.95 11.43
N ASP A 60 -10.79 14.71 10.53
CA ASP A 60 -12.22 14.82 10.84
C ASP A 60 -13.05 13.65 10.25
N ALA A 61 -12.44 12.45 10.20
CA ALA A 61 -13.04 11.23 9.68
C ALA A 61 -13.42 11.35 8.19
N ALA A 62 -12.51 11.86 7.37
CA ALA A 62 -12.61 12.03 5.92
C ALA A 62 -13.68 13.01 5.42
N LYS A 63 -14.18 13.89 6.26
CA LYS A 63 -15.13 14.97 5.82
C LYS A 63 -14.39 16.04 5.03
N THR A 64 -13.20 16.41 5.48
CA THR A 64 -12.31 17.36 4.79
C THR A 64 -10.90 16.80 4.69
N TRP A 65 -10.13 17.32 3.74
CA TRP A 65 -8.78 16.88 3.41
C TRP A 65 -7.84 18.05 3.24
N ASP A 66 -6.70 18.00 3.88
CA ASP A 66 -5.58 18.89 3.64
C ASP A 66 -4.67 18.29 2.58
N LEU A 67 -4.39 19.06 1.52
CA LEU A 67 -3.52 18.64 0.45
C LEU A 67 -2.07 18.95 0.79
N LEU A 68 -1.27 17.90 0.86
CA LEU A 68 0.15 17.96 1.17
C LEU A 68 0.98 17.54 -0.05
N GLY A 69 2.28 17.82 -0.04
CA GLY A 69 3.20 17.40 -1.08
C GLY A 69 4.58 17.06 -0.52
N ALA A 70 5.23 16.06 -1.11
CA ALA A 70 6.56 15.60 -0.72
C ALA A 70 7.67 16.00 -1.73
N GLY A 71 7.44 17.03 -2.55
CA GLY A 71 8.48 17.57 -3.45
C GLY A 71 8.58 16.90 -4.83
N THR A 72 7.67 16.00 -5.18
CA THR A 72 7.54 15.40 -6.52
C THR A 72 6.14 15.63 -7.09
N LYS A 73 6.02 15.54 -8.44
CA LYS A 73 4.73 15.48 -9.14
C LYS A 73 4.42 14.09 -9.68
N ARG A 74 5.30 13.12 -9.46
CA ARG A 74 5.04 11.73 -9.82
C ARG A 74 4.06 11.12 -8.83
N PRO A 75 3.12 10.28 -9.27
CA PRO A 75 2.15 9.63 -8.39
C PRO A 75 2.83 8.84 -7.28
N PHE A 76 2.31 8.97 -6.06
CA PHE A 76 2.51 7.99 -5.01
C PHE A 76 1.37 6.97 -5.10
N VAL A 77 1.72 5.69 -5.04
CA VAL A 77 0.76 4.59 -5.21
C VAL A 77 0.62 3.72 -3.97
N SER A 78 1.49 3.92 -2.98
CA SER A 78 1.40 3.21 -1.71
C SER A 78 1.85 4.07 -0.54
N ILE A 79 1.27 3.79 0.65
CA ILE A 79 1.53 4.45 1.92
C ILE A 79 1.65 3.42 3.04
N ALA A 80 2.59 3.63 3.97
CA ALA A 80 2.75 2.82 5.17
C ALA A 80 2.85 3.71 6.41
N CYS A 81 2.05 3.39 7.44
CA CYS A 81 2.02 4.09 8.73
C CYS A 81 2.18 3.06 9.86
N PRO A 82 3.40 2.61 10.18
CA PRO A 82 3.61 1.68 11.28
C PRO A 82 3.28 2.28 12.66
N ASP A 83 3.30 3.60 12.76
CA ASP A 83 2.86 4.39 13.91
C ASP A 83 2.37 5.78 13.45
N PRO A 84 1.70 6.57 14.33
CA PRO A 84 1.13 7.87 13.93
C PRO A 84 2.14 8.93 13.50
N THR A 85 3.41 8.79 13.84
CA THR A 85 4.44 9.80 13.56
C THR A 85 5.28 9.47 12.34
N HIS A 86 5.52 8.18 12.09
CA HIS A 86 6.37 7.72 10.99
C HIS A 86 5.52 7.20 9.83
N ILE A 87 5.59 7.91 8.71
CA ILE A 87 4.78 7.65 7.54
C ILE A 87 5.67 7.64 6.30
N TRP A 88 5.56 6.59 5.48
CA TRP A 88 6.27 6.48 4.20
C TRP A 88 5.29 6.42 3.06
N VAL A 89 5.66 7.01 1.94
CA VAL A 89 4.95 6.89 0.67
C VAL A 89 5.93 6.45 -0.42
N ALA A 90 5.45 5.63 -1.36
CA ALA A 90 6.26 5.13 -2.47
C ALA A 90 5.48 5.21 -3.78
N GLY A 91 6.21 5.25 -4.91
CA GLY A 91 5.55 5.34 -6.20
C GLY A 91 6.46 5.27 -7.41
N GLN A 92 6.11 6.05 -8.41
CA GLN A 92 6.72 6.04 -9.73
C GLN A 92 8.21 6.39 -9.68
N ALA A 93 9.00 5.72 -10.54
CA ALA A 93 10.44 5.96 -10.73
C ALA A 93 11.29 5.77 -9.45
N GLY A 94 10.82 4.92 -8.52
CA GLY A 94 11.52 4.65 -7.26
C GLY A 94 11.39 5.76 -6.23
N ASP A 95 10.49 6.72 -6.42
CA ASP A 95 10.26 7.78 -5.43
C ASP A 95 9.79 7.16 -4.10
N VAL A 96 10.47 7.54 -3.03
CA VAL A 96 10.09 7.28 -1.65
C VAL A 96 10.19 8.59 -0.88
N ALA A 97 9.19 8.90 -0.05
CA ALA A 97 9.28 10.01 0.89
C ALA A 97 8.87 9.56 2.29
N HIS A 98 9.44 10.19 3.31
CA HIS A 98 9.22 9.89 4.71
C HIS A 98 8.85 11.15 5.49
N SER A 99 7.87 11.01 6.35
CA SER A 99 7.56 11.94 7.43
C SER A 99 7.85 11.29 8.77
N SER A 100 8.47 12.02 9.69
CA SER A 100 8.72 11.58 11.08
C SER A 100 7.98 12.43 12.11
N ASP A 101 7.00 13.22 11.66
CA ASP A 101 6.29 14.21 12.48
C ASP A 101 4.77 14.22 12.25
N GLY A 102 4.21 13.07 11.79
CA GLY A 102 2.78 12.93 11.53
C GLY A 102 2.34 13.72 10.30
N ALA A 103 3.01 13.52 9.18
CA ALA A 103 2.74 14.13 7.88
C ALA A 103 2.94 15.66 7.79
N LYS A 104 3.46 16.33 8.82
CA LYS A 104 3.67 17.78 8.81
C LYS A 104 4.80 18.20 7.86
N THR A 105 5.88 17.40 7.83
CA THR A 105 7.00 17.61 6.90
C THR A 105 7.39 16.30 6.23
N TRP A 106 7.89 16.39 4.99
CA TRP A 106 8.27 15.25 4.17
C TRP A 106 9.70 15.39 3.66
N GLN A 107 10.42 14.29 3.63
CA GLN A 107 11.78 14.21 3.09
C GLN A 107 11.84 13.09 2.04
N MET A 108 12.28 13.44 0.84
CA MET A 108 12.56 12.45 -0.20
C MET A 108 13.75 11.58 0.22
N GLN A 109 13.62 10.27 0.00
CA GLN A 109 14.65 9.27 0.26
C GLN A 109 15.17 8.67 -1.04
N THR A 110 16.40 8.16 -1.04
CA THR A 110 16.99 7.46 -2.20
C THR A 110 16.73 5.97 -2.03
N SER A 111 15.77 5.41 -2.78
CA SER A 111 15.40 4.00 -2.71
C SER A 111 16.41 3.03 -3.33
N GLY A 112 17.43 3.52 -4.04
CA GLY A 112 18.42 2.69 -4.76
C GLY A 112 17.89 2.06 -6.06
N THR A 113 16.69 2.42 -6.50
CA THR A 113 16.08 1.97 -7.77
C THR A 113 15.41 3.13 -8.51
N ASN A 114 15.25 2.97 -9.82
CA ASN A 114 14.41 3.83 -10.68
C ASN A 114 13.17 3.09 -11.19
N ARG A 115 12.92 1.86 -10.71
CA ARG A 115 11.73 1.09 -11.03
C ARG A 115 10.54 1.63 -10.27
N GLN A 116 9.35 1.44 -10.81
CA GLN A 116 8.13 1.77 -10.07
C GLN A 116 8.04 0.89 -8.83
N LEU A 117 7.80 1.52 -7.68
CA LEU A 117 7.47 0.84 -6.44
C LEU A 117 5.95 0.83 -6.32
N LEU A 118 5.38 -0.36 -6.20
CA LEU A 118 3.92 -0.58 -6.21
C LEU A 118 3.35 -0.68 -4.81
N GLN A 119 4.15 -1.22 -3.86
CA GLN A 119 3.78 -1.21 -2.45
C GLN A 119 4.99 -1.00 -1.56
N ILE A 120 4.75 -0.30 -0.44
CA ILE A 120 5.68 -0.12 0.66
C ILE A 120 5.01 -0.59 1.95
N ALA A 121 5.73 -1.35 2.78
CA ALA A 121 5.26 -1.79 4.08
C ALA A 121 6.36 -1.66 5.12
N PHE A 122 5.99 -1.33 6.35
CA PHE A 122 6.90 -1.21 7.48
C PHE A 122 6.41 -2.06 8.65
N ALA A 123 7.31 -2.87 9.20
CA ALA A 123 7.06 -3.64 10.41
C ALA A 123 7.16 -2.78 11.68
N ASN A 124 7.93 -1.70 11.61
CA ASN A 124 8.13 -0.69 12.65
C ASN A 124 8.84 0.53 12.03
N ALA A 125 9.12 1.58 12.80
CA ALA A 125 9.78 2.79 12.31
C ALA A 125 11.19 2.61 11.72
N GLN A 126 11.79 1.41 11.79
CA GLN A 126 13.14 1.15 11.31
C GLN A 126 13.16 0.19 10.11
N ARG A 127 12.37 -0.90 10.18
CA ARG A 127 12.38 -1.97 9.17
C ARG A 127 11.22 -1.84 8.21
N GLY A 128 11.56 -1.70 6.93
CA GLY A 128 10.59 -1.61 5.83
C GLY A 128 11.05 -2.33 4.58
N LEU A 129 10.08 -2.62 3.74
CA LEU A 129 10.21 -3.22 2.41
C LEU A 129 9.42 -2.38 1.41
N ALA A 130 9.93 -2.27 0.18
CA ALA A 130 9.12 -1.82 -0.95
C ALA A 130 9.35 -2.76 -2.14
N VAL A 131 8.28 -3.05 -2.87
CA VAL A 131 8.26 -3.97 -4.01
C VAL A 131 7.67 -3.33 -5.25
N GLY A 132 7.98 -3.86 -6.42
CA GLY A 132 7.46 -3.29 -7.66
C GLY A 132 7.87 -4.04 -8.92
N ASP A 133 7.98 -3.26 -10.00
CA ASP A 133 8.28 -3.77 -11.34
C ASP A 133 9.61 -4.51 -11.40
N PHE A 134 9.69 -5.49 -12.30
CA PHE A 134 10.92 -6.24 -12.61
C PHE A 134 11.54 -6.88 -11.37
N GLY A 135 10.74 -7.60 -10.60
CA GLY A 135 11.19 -8.31 -9.40
C GLY A 135 11.85 -7.41 -8.36
N THR A 136 11.55 -6.11 -8.38
CA THR A 136 12.18 -5.17 -7.47
C THR A 136 11.76 -5.42 -6.04
N ILE A 137 12.74 -5.66 -5.17
CA ILE A 137 12.60 -5.66 -3.72
C ILE A 137 13.70 -4.76 -3.16
N VAL A 138 13.33 -3.73 -2.41
CA VAL A 138 14.27 -2.89 -1.64
C VAL A 138 13.89 -2.92 -0.17
N ARG A 139 14.89 -2.94 0.69
CA ARG A 139 14.74 -3.10 2.13
C ARG A 139 15.54 -2.04 2.88
N THR A 140 15.00 -1.60 4.01
CA THR A 140 15.66 -0.72 4.98
C THR A 140 15.59 -1.31 6.40
N ASP A 141 16.62 -1.03 7.21
CA ASP A 141 16.66 -1.31 8.66
C ASP A 141 16.90 -0.03 9.48
N ASP A 142 16.89 1.13 8.84
CA ASP A 142 17.23 2.43 9.46
C ASP A 142 16.19 3.53 9.19
N GLY A 143 14.94 3.12 8.89
CA GLY A 143 13.86 4.06 8.60
C GLY A 143 13.99 4.72 7.23
N GLY A 144 14.63 4.04 6.27
CA GLY A 144 14.79 4.53 4.91
C GLY A 144 15.94 5.52 4.74
N LYS A 145 16.82 5.71 5.73
CA LYS A 145 18.07 6.46 5.53
C LYS A 145 18.94 5.77 4.50
N THR A 146 18.93 4.44 4.51
CA THR A 146 19.52 3.59 3.47
C THR A 146 18.54 2.53 3.01
N TRP A 147 18.52 2.27 1.70
CA TRP A 147 17.75 1.20 1.08
C TRP A 147 18.69 0.26 0.34
N THR A 148 18.53 -1.04 0.54
CA THR A 148 19.34 -2.07 -0.09
C THR A 148 18.46 -2.93 -0.99
N LYS A 149 18.89 -3.16 -2.23
CA LYS A 149 18.23 -4.09 -3.14
C LYS A 149 18.41 -5.51 -2.65
N ILE A 150 17.33 -6.25 -2.56
CA ILE A 150 17.28 -7.67 -2.19
C ILE A 150 17.12 -8.50 -3.48
N ALA A 151 17.90 -9.57 -3.57
CA ALA A 151 17.78 -10.52 -4.68
C ALA A 151 16.51 -11.35 -4.56
N LEU A 152 15.89 -11.64 -5.70
CA LEU A 152 14.85 -12.65 -5.79
C LEU A 152 15.43 -14.04 -5.44
N PRO A 153 14.61 -14.97 -4.93
CA PRO A 153 15.04 -16.35 -4.76
C PRO A 153 15.42 -16.97 -6.12
N GLU A 154 16.38 -17.89 -6.12
CA GLU A 154 16.82 -18.58 -7.35
C GLU A 154 15.67 -19.28 -8.08
N HIS A 155 14.66 -19.73 -7.34
CA HIS A 155 13.50 -20.43 -7.87
C HIS A 155 12.22 -19.73 -7.43
N ILE A 156 11.69 -18.84 -8.29
CA ILE A 156 10.32 -18.39 -8.21
C ILE A 156 9.44 -19.46 -8.86
N LYS A 157 8.36 -19.85 -8.17
CA LYS A 157 7.42 -20.82 -8.70
C LYS A 157 6.49 -20.13 -9.71
N LEU A 158 6.80 -20.29 -10.99
CA LEU A 158 5.98 -19.85 -12.12
C LEU A 158 5.24 -21.04 -12.73
N PRO A 159 4.07 -20.83 -13.37
CA PRO A 159 3.44 -21.85 -14.20
C PRO A 159 4.42 -22.33 -15.29
N PRO A 160 4.42 -23.63 -15.65
CA PRO A 160 5.43 -24.20 -16.54
C PRO A 160 5.53 -23.50 -17.90
N ASP A 161 4.41 -23.12 -18.51
CA ASP A 161 4.33 -22.39 -19.77
C ASP A 161 4.83 -20.95 -19.67
N VAL A 162 4.64 -20.31 -18.53
CA VAL A 162 5.16 -18.98 -18.22
C VAL A 162 6.68 -19.04 -17.99
N ALA A 163 7.16 -20.02 -17.25
CA ALA A 163 8.58 -20.22 -16.95
C ALA A 163 9.46 -20.46 -18.19
N GLU A 164 8.86 -20.90 -19.32
CA GLU A 164 9.56 -21.07 -20.59
C GLU A 164 9.86 -19.73 -21.30
N VAL A 165 9.11 -18.66 -21.02
CA VAL A 165 9.13 -17.40 -21.78
C VAL A 165 9.34 -16.14 -20.92
N VAL A 166 9.15 -16.22 -19.63
CA VAL A 166 9.29 -15.09 -18.68
C VAL A 166 10.51 -15.32 -17.82
N ASP A 167 11.43 -14.34 -17.81
CA ASP A 167 12.52 -14.32 -16.81
C ASP A 167 11.92 -14.05 -15.43
N PRO A 168 12.21 -14.86 -14.39
CA PRO A 168 11.77 -14.56 -13.04
C PRO A 168 12.08 -13.15 -12.55
N GLY A 169 13.15 -12.52 -13.07
CA GLY A 169 13.51 -11.14 -12.80
C GLY A 169 12.59 -10.09 -13.44
N ASP A 170 11.74 -10.47 -14.39
CA ASP A 170 10.80 -9.56 -15.05
C ASP A 170 9.40 -9.55 -14.42
N VAL A 171 9.14 -10.47 -13.48
CA VAL A 171 7.85 -10.58 -12.78
C VAL A 171 7.55 -9.31 -11.97
N VAL A 172 6.32 -8.81 -12.05
CA VAL A 172 5.87 -7.69 -11.22
C VAL A 172 5.44 -8.21 -9.85
N LEU A 173 5.98 -7.58 -8.79
CA LEU A 173 5.60 -7.82 -7.41
C LEU A 173 4.63 -6.72 -6.96
N TYR A 174 3.37 -7.07 -6.71
CA TYR A 174 2.31 -6.08 -6.50
C TYR A 174 2.14 -5.66 -5.04
N SER A 175 2.32 -6.59 -4.11
CA SER A 175 2.01 -6.31 -2.70
C SER A 175 3.00 -7.00 -1.77
N VAL A 176 3.29 -6.33 -0.64
CA VAL A 176 4.12 -6.82 0.45
C VAL A 176 3.48 -6.52 1.80
N THR A 177 3.53 -7.46 2.72
CA THR A 177 3.01 -7.30 4.09
C THR A 177 3.93 -7.92 5.13
N PHE A 178 3.87 -7.41 6.35
CA PHE A 178 4.50 -7.99 7.53
C PHE A 178 3.42 -8.48 8.51
N ALA A 179 3.61 -9.68 9.07
CA ALA A 179 2.86 -10.10 10.26
C ALA A 179 3.57 -9.71 11.55
N ASN A 180 4.90 -9.63 11.50
CA ASN A 180 5.81 -9.16 12.56
C ASN A 180 7.16 -8.77 11.93
N PRO A 181 8.13 -8.22 12.69
CA PRO A 181 9.38 -7.74 12.10
C PRO A 181 10.20 -8.78 11.31
N ASP A 182 10.00 -10.06 11.53
CA ASP A 182 10.77 -11.12 10.88
C ASP A 182 9.99 -11.85 9.79
N SER A 183 8.65 -11.86 9.86
CA SER A 183 7.80 -12.61 8.93
C SER A 183 7.11 -11.69 7.93
N ALA A 184 7.38 -11.89 6.64
CA ALA A 184 6.84 -11.09 5.56
C ALA A 184 6.41 -11.96 4.36
N TRP A 185 5.45 -11.48 3.57
CA TRP A 185 4.97 -12.10 2.34
C TRP A 185 4.89 -11.08 1.21
N ILE A 186 5.16 -11.57 0.00
CA ILE A 186 4.99 -10.80 -1.24
C ILE A 186 4.09 -11.60 -2.17
N VAL A 187 3.24 -10.91 -2.91
CA VAL A 187 2.45 -11.50 -4.01
C VAL A 187 2.67 -10.73 -5.30
N GLY A 188 2.50 -11.41 -6.43
CA GLY A 188 2.81 -10.85 -7.74
C GLY A 188 2.07 -11.49 -8.91
N GLU A 189 2.62 -11.26 -10.11
CA GLU A 189 2.14 -11.84 -11.36
C GLU A 189 2.19 -13.37 -11.33
N PHE A 190 1.34 -13.98 -12.14
CA PHE A 190 1.31 -15.44 -12.38
C PHE A 190 1.12 -16.26 -11.10
N GLY A 191 0.39 -15.72 -10.11
CA GLY A 191 0.16 -16.39 -8.84
C GLY A 191 1.40 -16.47 -7.93
N VAL A 192 2.45 -15.70 -8.20
CA VAL A 192 3.67 -15.69 -7.37
C VAL A 192 3.35 -15.32 -5.94
N ILE A 193 3.81 -16.16 -5.01
CA ILE A 193 3.80 -15.93 -3.56
C ILE A 193 5.20 -16.19 -3.02
N LEU A 194 5.78 -15.21 -2.35
CA LEU A 194 7.07 -15.33 -1.66
C LEU A 194 6.89 -15.14 -0.17
N THR A 195 7.70 -15.82 0.63
CA THR A 195 7.74 -15.67 2.09
C THR A 195 9.15 -15.44 2.58
N SER A 196 9.28 -14.66 3.63
CA SER A 196 10.52 -14.42 4.38
C SER A 196 10.30 -14.66 5.86
N SER A 197 11.28 -15.24 6.53
CA SER A 197 11.31 -15.43 8.00
C SER A 197 12.46 -14.68 8.67
N ASP A 198 13.15 -13.79 7.95
CA ASP A 198 14.31 -13.03 8.41
C ASP A 198 14.15 -11.51 8.16
N GLY A 199 12.90 -11.07 8.09
CA GLY A 199 12.55 -9.67 7.87
C GLY A 199 12.82 -9.17 6.46
N GLY A 200 12.76 -10.04 5.46
CA GLY A 200 12.90 -9.71 4.05
C GLY A 200 14.36 -9.70 3.55
N LEU A 201 15.31 -10.29 4.29
CA LEU A 201 16.69 -10.48 3.81
C LEU A 201 16.78 -11.59 2.77
N THR A 202 16.05 -12.69 3.00
CA THR A 202 15.94 -13.79 2.06
C THR A 202 14.49 -14.19 1.82
N TRP A 203 14.21 -14.74 0.65
CA TRP A 203 12.87 -15.10 0.23
C TRP A 203 12.81 -16.51 -0.33
N SER A 204 11.66 -17.17 -0.15
CA SER A 204 11.36 -18.49 -0.69
C SER A 204 10.00 -18.47 -1.38
N GLY A 205 9.90 -19.15 -2.54
CA GLY A 205 8.64 -19.30 -3.25
C GLY A 205 7.70 -20.29 -2.57
N GLN A 206 6.42 -19.93 -2.48
CA GLN A 206 5.34 -20.80 -2.01
C GLN A 206 4.51 -21.32 -3.19
N ASP A 207 3.82 -22.47 -2.99
CA ASP A 207 2.86 -22.98 -3.97
C ASP A 207 1.58 -22.14 -3.96
N SER A 208 1.14 -21.74 -5.14
CA SER A 208 -0.12 -21.05 -5.35
C SER A 208 -1.13 -21.99 -6.02
N PRO A 209 -2.41 -22.00 -5.58
CA PRO A 209 -3.45 -22.77 -6.24
C PRO A 209 -4.00 -22.08 -7.50
N VAL A 210 -3.46 -20.93 -7.89
CA VAL A 210 -3.88 -20.13 -9.05
C VAL A 210 -2.67 -19.65 -9.83
N GLU A 211 -2.88 -19.43 -11.14
CA GLU A 211 -1.90 -18.86 -12.06
C GLU A 211 -2.18 -17.38 -12.36
N SER A 212 -3.34 -16.89 -11.96
CA SER A 212 -3.72 -15.49 -12.14
C SER A 212 -2.98 -14.58 -11.16
N SER A 213 -2.70 -13.34 -11.58
CA SER A 213 -1.97 -12.35 -10.78
C SER A 213 -2.69 -12.04 -9.47
N LEU A 214 -1.90 -11.93 -8.40
CA LEU A 214 -2.32 -11.56 -7.05
C LEU A 214 -1.88 -10.12 -6.77
N PHE A 215 -2.83 -9.25 -6.41
CA PHE A 215 -2.62 -7.82 -6.28
C PHE A 215 -2.48 -7.33 -4.83
N GLY A 216 -3.10 -8.01 -3.88
CA GLY A 216 -3.09 -7.64 -2.46
C GLY A 216 -2.83 -8.83 -1.57
N VAL A 217 -2.09 -8.62 -0.47
CA VAL A 217 -1.82 -9.62 0.56
C VAL A 217 -1.89 -9.01 1.94
N SER A 218 -2.54 -9.70 2.87
CA SER A 218 -2.69 -9.28 4.27
C SER A 218 -2.51 -10.45 5.21
N PHE A 219 -1.82 -10.24 6.32
CA PHE A 219 -1.66 -11.21 7.40
C PHE A 219 -2.01 -10.56 8.74
N THR A 220 -2.75 -11.28 9.58
CA THR A 220 -3.06 -10.84 10.96
C THR A 220 -2.04 -11.36 11.97
N ASP A 221 -1.39 -12.45 11.65
CA ASP A 221 -0.35 -13.11 12.42
C ASP A 221 0.52 -13.98 11.49
N GLN A 222 1.43 -14.78 12.02
CA GLN A 222 2.32 -15.64 11.22
C GLN A 222 1.60 -16.81 10.51
N GLN A 223 0.36 -17.10 10.83
CA GLN A 223 -0.39 -18.25 10.32
C GLN A 223 -1.56 -17.86 9.42
N HIS A 224 -2.28 -16.78 9.76
CA HIS A 224 -3.52 -16.40 9.09
C HIS A 224 -3.29 -15.28 8.09
N GLY A 225 -3.56 -15.57 6.81
CA GLY A 225 -3.38 -14.62 5.72
C GLY A 225 -4.37 -14.80 4.58
N TRP A 226 -4.51 -13.72 3.80
CA TRP A 226 -5.38 -13.61 2.64
C TRP A 226 -4.59 -13.01 1.49
N ALA A 227 -4.84 -13.49 0.27
CA ALA A 227 -4.35 -12.87 -0.95
C ALA A 227 -5.48 -12.74 -1.96
N VAL A 228 -5.51 -11.63 -2.67
CA VAL A 228 -6.56 -11.32 -3.65
C VAL A 228 -5.98 -10.92 -4.99
N GLY A 229 -6.73 -11.16 -6.07
CA GLY A 229 -6.22 -10.87 -7.40
C GLY A 229 -7.25 -10.93 -8.51
N LEU A 230 -6.77 -11.24 -9.72
CA LEU A 230 -7.60 -11.41 -10.91
C LEU A 230 -8.61 -12.55 -10.75
N GLU A 231 -9.63 -12.54 -11.61
CA GLU A 231 -10.64 -13.59 -11.69
C GLU A 231 -11.38 -13.86 -10.38
N SER A 232 -11.64 -12.78 -9.61
CA SER A 232 -12.27 -12.81 -8.29
C SER A 232 -11.54 -13.74 -7.31
N THR A 233 -10.23 -13.84 -7.50
CA THR A 233 -9.41 -14.70 -6.63
C THR A 233 -9.35 -14.13 -5.23
N LEU A 234 -9.72 -14.97 -4.27
CA LEU A 234 -9.49 -14.78 -2.85
C LEU A 234 -8.89 -16.06 -2.31
N LEU A 235 -7.65 -16.01 -1.87
CA LEU A 235 -6.91 -17.10 -1.26
C LEU A 235 -6.86 -16.91 0.25
N VAL A 236 -6.90 -18.01 0.98
CA VAL A 236 -6.78 -18.03 2.45
C VAL A 236 -5.73 -19.05 2.86
N THR A 237 -4.90 -18.68 3.82
CA THR A 237 -4.00 -19.59 4.54
C THR A 237 -4.25 -19.53 6.04
N VAL A 238 -4.02 -20.66 6.72
CA VAL A 238 -4.06 -20.78 8.19
C VAL A 238 -2.77 -21.42 8.74
N ASP A 239 -1.76 -21.55 7.89
CA ASP A 239 -0.48 -22.20 8.18
C ASP A 239 0.73 -21.41 7.70
N GLY A 240 0.57 -20.07 7.55
CA GLY A 240 1.64 -19.16 7.14
C GLY A 240 1.99 -19.26 5.64
N GLY A 241 1.05 -19.78 4.82
CA GLY A 241 1.23 -19.93 3.39
C GLY A 241 1.92 -21.23 2.99
N ILE A 242 2.13 -22.19 3.93
CA ILE A 242 2.54 -23.56 3.57
C ILE A 242 1.51 -24.16 2.62
N SER A 243 0.23 -23.83 2.85
CA SER A 243 -0.85 -24.12 1.91
C SER A 243 -1.79 -22.91 1.77
N TRP A 244 -2.24 -22.69 0.52
CA TRP A 244 -3.24 -21.69 0.18
C TRP A 244 -4.47 -22.37 -0.42
N LYS A 245 -5.66 -21.89 -0.06
CA LYS A 245 -6.93 -22.40 -0.58
C LYS A 245 -7.71 -21.27 -1.21
N LYS A 246 -8.18 -21.46 -2.44
CA LYS A 246 -9.11 -20.54 -3.07
C LYS A 246 -10.46 -20.65 -2.40
N GLN A 247 -10.99 -19.51 -1.97
CA GLN A 247 -12.33 -19.40 -1.40
C GLN A 247 -13.29 -18.87 -2.47
N GLU A 248 -14.42 -19.56 -2.63
CA GLU A 248 -15.46 -19.10 -3.54
C GLU A 248 -16.16 -17.87 -2.95
N VAL A 249 -16.32 -16.85 -3.76
CA VAL A 249 -16.99 -15.60 -3.40
C VAL A 249 -18.06 -15.24 -4.41
N GLN A 250 -19.11 -14.58 -3.95
CA GLN A 250 -20.12 -14.01 -4.85
C GLN A 250 -19.55 -12.76 -5.54
N THR A 251 -19.80 -12.64 -6.84
CA THR A 251 -19.32 -11.50 -7.63
C THR A 251 -20.47 -10.62 -8.09
N PRO A 252 -20.23 -9.31 -8.29
CA PRO A 252 -21.24 -8.44 -8.89
C PRO A 252 -21.63 -8.95 -10.29
N ASN A 253 -22.96 -9.11 -10.51
CA ASN A 253 -23.51 -9.54 -11.80
C ASN A 253 -22.99 -10.89 -12.34
N GLY A 254 -22.36 -11.72 -11.51
CA GLY A 254 -21.84 -13.04 -11.88
C GLY A 254 -20.57 -13.02 -12.77
N PHE A 255 -19.94 -11.86 -12.97
CA PHE A 255 -18.70 -11.76 -13.74
C PHE A 255 -17.47 -11.85 -12.85
N ALA A 256 -16.42 -12.51 -13.36
CA ALA A 256 -15.12 -12.49 -12.73
C ALA A 256 -14.50 -11.09 -12.83
N LEU A 257 -14.20 -10.47 -11.69
CA LEU A 257 -13.62 -9.13 -11.57
C LEU A 257 -12.32 -9.19 -10.77
N ALA A 258 -11.49 -8.18 -10.88
CA ALA A 258 -10.30 -8.07 -10.06
C ALA A 258 -10.64 -7.62 -8.63
N LEU A 259 -9.98 -8.22 -7.64
CA LEU A 259 -9.82 -7.66 -6.29
C LEU A 259 -8.40 -7.09 -6.18
N TYR A 260 -8.28 -5.86 -5.69
CA TYR A 260 -7.01 -5.14 -5.66
C TYR A 260 -6.35 -5.12 -4.30
N ASP A 261 -7.14 -5.11 -3.23
CA ASP A 261 -6.63 -5.06 -1.87
C ASP A 261 -7.54 -5.83 -0.91
N VAL A 262 -6.93 -6.32 0.18
CA VAL A 262 -7.62 -7.01 1.26
C VAL A 262 -6.98 -6.66 2.58
N GLN A 263 -7.80 -6.35 3.58
CA GLN A 263 -7.33 -6.19 4.94
C GLN A 263 -8.29 -6.87 5.92
N VAL A 264 -7.71 -7.57 6.90
CA VAL A 264 -8.43 -8.16 8.03
C VAL A 264 -7.85 -7.60 9.32
N ARG A 265 -8.72 -7.10 10.19
CA ARG A 265 -8.35 -6.60 11.53
C ARG A 265 -9.40 -6.99 12.56
N GLY A 266 -8.97 -7.66 13.63
CA GLY A 266 -9.91 -8.23 14.60
C GLY A 266 -10.88 -9.20 13.94
N ASN A 267 -12.18 -9.01 14.14
CA ASN A 267 -13.22 -9.84 13.52
C ASN A 267 -13.65 -9.35 12.12
N TYR A 268 -13.13 -8.19 11.66
CA TYR A 268 -13.62 -7.54 10.47
C TYR A 268 -12.61 -7.61 9.33
N GLY A 269 -13.13 -7.83 8.12
CA GLY A 269 -12.32 -7.81 6.89
C GLY A 269 -13.05 -7.13 5.77
N TRP A 270 -12.30 -6.50 4.88
CA TRP A 270 -12.77 -5.95 3.62
C TRP A 270 -11.83 -6.33 2.50
N ALA A 271 -12.40 -6.68 1.34
CA ALA A 271 -11.66 -6.81 0.09
C ALA A 271 -12.33 -5.93 -0.96
N VAL A 272 -11.53 -5.24 -1.74
CA VAL A 272 -11.97 -4.17 -2.63
C VAL A 272 -11.42 -4.36 -4.04
N GLY A 273 -12.18 -3.95 -5.05
CA GLY A 273 -11.78 -4.22 -6.43
C GLY A 273 -12.53 -3.43 -7.48
N ASP A 274 -12.61 -4.02 -8.65
CA ASP A 274 -13.13 -3.42 -9.86
C ASP A 274 -14.66 -3.35 -9.88
N ASN A 275 -15.21 -2.39 -10.63
CA ASN A 275 -16.65 -2.28 -10.90
C ASN A 275 -17.55 -2.40 -9.65
N GLY A 276 -17.16 -1.74 -8.57
CA GLY A 276 -17.90 -1.77 -7.32
C GLY A 276 -17.78 -3.08 -6.54
N PHE A 277 -16.78 -3.91 -6.85
CA PHE A 277 -16.58 -5.18 -6.16
C PHE A 277 -16.06 -4.94 -4.75
N LEU A 278 -16.94 -5.13 -3.78
CA LEU A 278 -16.66 -5.05 -2.35
C LEU A 278 -17.09 -6.33 -1.68
N LEU A 279 -16.21 -6.90 -0.88
CA LEU A 279 -16.52 -8.01 0.02
C LEU A 279 -16.28 -7.58 1.46
N ASN A 280 -17.10 -8.07 2.39
CA ASN A 280 -16.82 -7.93 3.81
C ASN A 280 -16.82 -9.28 4.52
N SER A 281 -16.14 -9.33 5.66
CA SER A 281 -16.10 -10.44 6.60
C SER A 281 -16.42 -9.92 8.00
N LYS A 282 -17.09 -10.76 8.82
CA LYS A 282 -17.42 -10.49 10.24
C LYS A 282 -16.86 -11.56 11.18
N ASP A 283 -16.10 -12.48 10.64
CA ASP A 283 -15.58 -13.67 11.32
C ASP A 283 -14.06 -13.84 11.08
N ALA A 284 -13.35 -12.72 11.18
CA ALA A 284 -11.90 -12.65 11.01
C ALA A 284 -11.42 -13.24 9.65
N GLY A 285 -12.17 -12.97 8.57
CA GLY A 285 -11.80 -13.40 7.22
C GLY A 285 -12.09 -14.88 6.91
N ALA A 286 -12.83 -15.59 7.79
CA ALA A 286 -13.19 -16.98 7.56
C ALA A 286 -14.25 -17.11 6.46
N THR A 287 -15.21 -16.19 6.40
CA THR A 287 -16.20 -16.09 5.32
C THR A 287 -16.32 -14.67 4.79
N TRP A 288 -16.72 -14.55 3.51
CA TRP A 288 -16.83 -13.27 2.82
C TRP A 288 -18.19 -13.12 2.15
N GLN A 289 -18.77 -11.94 2.25
CA GLN A 289 -20.07 -11.61 1.69
C GLN A 289 -19.96 -10.44 0.73
N LEU A 290 -20.66 -10.54 -0.41
CA LEU A 290 -20.74 -9.44 -1.37
C LEU A 290 -21.52 -8.26 -0.77
N VAL A 291 -20.91 -7.09 -0.80
CA VAL A 291 -21.54 -5.83 -0.40
C VAL A 291 -22.11 -5.14 -1.64
N HIS A 292 -23.40 -4.90 -1.63
CA HIS A 292 -24.06 -4.22 -2.74
C HIS A 292 -23.83 -2.70 -2.66
N VAL A 293 -23.18 -2.15 -3.68
CA VAL A 293 -22.98 -0.70 -3.82
C VAL A 293 -24.09 -0.07 -4.66
N PRO A 294 -24.38 1.24 -4.49
CA PRO A 294 -25.28 1.97 -5.37
C PRO A 294 -24.85 1.88 -6.85
N VAL A 295 -25.80 1.88 -7.78
CA VAL A 295 -25.56 1.72 -9.23
C VAL A 295 -24.50 2.70 -9.76
N GLN A 296 -24.48 3.94 -9.24
CA GLN A 296 -23.51 4.97 -9.62
C GLN A 296 -22.05 4.58 -9.31
N MET A 297 -21.85 3.66 -8.36
CA MET A 297 -20.53 3.15 -7.98
C MET A 297 -20.16 1.86 -8.70
N GLY A 298 -21.11 1.20 -9.35
CA GLY A 298 -20.91 -0.09 -10.02
C GLY A 298 -20.01 -0.04 -11.27
N SER A 299 -19.58 1.14 -11.72
CA SER A 299 -18.64 1.33 -12.82
C SER A 299 -17.32 1.97 -12.37
N THR A 300 -17.08 2.02 -11.08
CA THR A 300 -15.86 2.58 -10.50
C THR A 300 -15.01 1.50 -9.85
N TRP A 301 -13.74 1.77 -9.66
CA TRP A 301 -12.85 0.86 -8.93
C TRP A 301 -12.53 1.40 -7.54
N PHE A 302 -12.41 0.48 -6.60
CA PHE A 302 -11.88 0.68 -5.26
C PHE A 302 -10.47 0.08 -5.22
N ARG A 303 -9.49 0.86 -4.75
CA ARG A 303 -8.08 0.46 -4.90
C ARG A 303 -7.44 -0.05 -3.62
N SER A 304 -7.77 0.55 -2.49
CA SER A 304 -7.18 0.19 -1.21
C SER A 304 -8.18 0.33 -0.08
N VAL A 305 -7.97 -0.45 0.96
CA VAL A 305 -8.74 -0.43 2.22
C VAL A 305 -7.79 -0.39 3.42
N SER A 306 -8.07 0.48 4.38
CA SER A 306 -7.36 0.53 5.66
C SER A 306 -8.33 0.51 6.83
N LEU A 307 -8.10 -0.40 7.78
CA LEU A 307 -9.01 -0.68 8.89
C LEU A 307 -8.35 -0.43 10.24
N LEU A 308 -9.15 0.05 11.19
CA LEU A 308 -8.91 -0.04 12.62
C LEU A 308 -9.31 -1.44 13.15
N PRO A 309 -8.79 -1.87 14.31
CA PRO A 309 -9.12 -3.18 14.88
C PRO A 309 -10.62 -3.39 15.18
N ASP A 310 -11.39 -2.33 15.31
CA ASP A 310 -12.84 -2.38 15.56
C ASP A 310 -13.70 -2.43 14.29
N GLY A 311 -13.07 -2.48 13.11
CA GLY A 311 -13.71 -2.59 11.80
C GLY A 311 -14.11 -1.25 11.17
N ARG A 312 -13.80 -0.12 11.82
CA ARG A 312 -13.90 1.19 11.18
C ARG A 312 -12.68 1.42 10.28
N GLY A 313 -12.83 2.20 9.23
CA GLY A 313 -11.75 2.46 8.30
C GLY A 313 -12.17 3.23 7.06
N LEU A 314 -11.30 3.21 6.06
CA LEU A 314 -11.52 3.89 4.80
C LEU A 314 -11.27 2.94 3.62
N VAL A 315 -12.05 3.12 2.57
CA VAL A 315 -11.81 2.60 1.22
C VAL A 315 -11.61 3.79 0.29
N VAL A 316 -10.57 3.73 -0.54
CA VAL A 316 -10.28 4.78 -1.52
C VAL A 316 -10.23 4.22 -2.94
N GLY A 317 -10.41 5.10 -3.94
CA GLY A 317 -10.42 4.65 -5.34
C GLY A 317 -10.47 5.78 -6.36
N ALA A 318 -11.14 5.48 -7.49
CA ALA A 318 -11.21 6.34 -8.65
C ALA A 318 -11.82 7.71 -8.35
N LYS A 319 -11.27 8.77 -8.99
CA LYS A 319 -11.83 10.10 -9.01
C LYS A 319 -12.12 10.69 -7.63
N GLY A 320 -11.26 10.39 -6.65
CA GLY A 320 -11.42 10.85 -5.27
C GLY A 320 -12.54 10.15 -4.51
N LEU A 321 -12.87 8.93 -4.90
CA LEU A 321 -13.81 8.12 -4.13
C LEU A 321 -13.23 7.79 -2.77
N VAL A 322 -14.01 8.07 -1.74
CA VAL A 322 -13.73 7.71 -0.34
C VAL A 322 -15.00 7.13 0.27
N LEU A 323 -14.89 5.93 0.83
CA LEU A 323 -15.92 5.33 1.67
C LEU A 323 -15.39 5.23 3.09
N SER A 324 -16.18 5.64 4.07
CA SER A 324 -15.96 5.31 5.47
C SER A 324 -16.63 3.98 5.77
N THR A 325 -15.89 3.04 6.36
CA THR A 325 -16.43 1.76 6.82
C THR A 325 -16.71 1.81 8.32
N ASP A 326 -17.79 1.16 8.75
CA ASP A 326 -18.08 0.86 10.14
C ASP A 326 -18.52 -0.60 10.22
N ARG A 327 -17.58 -1.48 10.57
CA ARG A 327 -17.73 -2.93 10.58
C ARG A 327 -18.13 -3.49 9.21
N ASP A 328 -19.41 -3.79 8.99
CA ASP A 328 -19.97 -4.34 7.76
C ASP A 328 -20.77 -3.32 6.95
N GLN A 329 -20.84 -2.10 7.42
CA GLN A 329 -21.51 -0.99 6.74
C GLN A 329 -20.48 -0.06 6.09
N PHE A 330 -20.91 0.70 5.10
CA PHE A 330 -20.13 1.79 4.57
C PHE A 330 -21.00 3.04 4.35
N THR A 331 -20.33 4.18 4.39
CA THR A 331 -20.93 5.48 4.05
C THR A 331 -20.05 6.16 3.00
N THR A 332 -20.66 6.68 1.94
CA THR A 332 -19.90 7.46 0.95
C THR A 332 -19.66 8.86 1.48
N MET A 333 -18.40 9.30 1.39
CA MET A 333 -18.00 10.66 1.80
C MET A 333 -18.17 11.69 0.67
N LYS A 334 -18.61 11.25 -0.51
CA LYS A 334 -18.84 12.07 -1.69
C LYS A 334 -20.33 12.10 -2.01
N GLU A 335 -20.91 13.31 -2.10
CA GLU A 335 -22.33 13.49 -2.37
C GLU A 335 -22.72 13.25 -3.84
N ARG A 336 -21.77 13.36 -4.78
CA ARG A 336 -21.99 13.17 -6.23
C ARG A 336 -20.81 12.44 -6.88
N PHE A 337 -21.11 11.46 -7.69
CA PHE A 337 -20.17 10.63 -8.47
C PHE A 337 -20.06 11.09 -9.92
#